data_80667328b222b240ebf750ad898a08f4
#
_entry.id   80667328b222b240ebf750ad898a08f4
#
_cell.length_a   1.000
_cell.length_b   1.000
_cell.length_c   1.000
_cell.angle_alpha   90.00
_cell.angle_beta   90.00
_cell.angle_gamma   90.00
#
_symmetry.space_group_name_H-M   'P 1'
#
loop_
_entity.id
_entity.type
_entity.pdbx_description
1 polymer ?
#
loop_
_entity_poly.entity_id
_entity_poly.type
_entity_poly.pdbx_seq_one_letter_code
_entity_poly.pdbx_strand_id
1 'polypeptide(L)'
;MTPSLANGKVCYIEIPTDDIQRSVAFYRDVFGWSIRQRSDGHTAFDDTTGEVSGSWVPGRSPATDPGLLIYIMVDSVEAIVASIVAHGGEIVQPIGADAPEITARFRDPGGNVLGLYQEPNDPAIAEG
;
A
#
# COMPACT_ATOMS: atom_id res chain seq x y z
N MET A 1 9.10 4.57 15.87
CA MET A 1 7.78 5.00 16.38
C MET A 1 7.04 3.80 16.94
N THR A 2 6.49 3.94 18.13
CA THR A 2 5.74 2.85 18.77
C THR A 2 4.30 2.85 18.28
N PRO A 3 3.78 1.73 17.75
CA PRO A 3 2.40 1.68 17.30
C PRO A 3 1.43 1.78 18.47
N SER A 4 0.24 2.26 18.19
CA SER A 4 -0.86 2.21 19.14
C SER A 4 -1.27 0.77 19.38
N LEU A 5 -1.56 0.42 20.63
CA LEU A 5 -1.98 -0.93 21.03
C LEU A 5 -3.45 -0.88 21.43
N ALA A 6 -4.31 -1.59 20.71
CA ALA A 6 -5.73 -1.60 20.97
C ALA A 6 -6.39 -2.87 20.43
N ASN A 7 -7.40 -3.35 21.13
CA ASN A 7 -8.20 -4.47 20.61
C ASN A 7 -8.97 -4.02 19.37
N GLY A 8 -8.94 -4.84 18.34
CA GLY A 8 -9.64 -4.55 17.09
C GLY A 8 -8.81 -3.82 16.04
N LYS A 9 -7.58 -3.46 16.36
CA LYS A 9 -6.70 -2.77 15.43
C LYS A 9 -6.18 -3.74 14.36
N VAL A 10 -6.17 -3.30 13.10
CA VAL A 10 -5.43 -4.01 12.04
C VAL A 10 -3.95 -3.75 12.26
N CYS A 11 -3.14 -4.78 12.44
CA CYS A 11 -1.75 -4.61 12.86
C CYS A 11 -0.72 -5.22 11.91
N TYR A 12 -1.10 -6.17 11.08
CA TYR A 12 -0.13 -6.89 10.27
C TYR A 12 -0.71 -7.33 8.94
N ILE A 13 0.05 -7.15 7.86
CA ILE A 13 -0.34 -7.53 6.52
C ILE A 13 0.74 -8.42 5.92
N GLU A 14 0.36 -9.53 5.32
CA GLU A 14 1.29 -10.38 4.56
C GLU A 14 1.01 -10.18 3.08
N ILE A 15 2.03 -9.76 2.34
CA ILE A 15 1.91 -9.43 0.92
C ILE A 15 2.62 -10.52 0.09
N PRO A 16 1.88 -11.29 -0.72
CA PRO A 16 2.51 -12.31 -1.57
C PRO A 16 3.43 -11.69 -2.61
N THR A 17 4.60 -12.30 -2.81
CA THR A 17 5.49 -11.95 -3.90
C THR A 17 6.49 -13.09 -4.12
N ASP A 18 6.91 -13.28 -5.37
CA ASP A 18 7.99 -14.20 -5.70
C ASP A 18 9.34 -13.50 -5.74
N ASP A 19 9.35 -12.18 -5.70
CA ASP A 19 10.59 -11.38 -5.71
C ASP A 19 10.52 -10.35 -4.58
N ILE A 20 11.00 -10.76 -3.42
CA ILE A 20 10.92 -9.93 -2.20
C ILE A 20 11.69 -8.63 -2.38
N GLN A 21 12.89 -8.66 -2.97
CA GLN A 21 13.70 -7.44 -3.11
C GLN A 21 13.02 -6.41 -4.02
N ARG A 22 12.38 -6.87 -5.09
CA ARG A 22 11.66 -5.98 -5.99
C ARG A 22 10.45 -5.35 -5.31
N SER A 23 9.71 -6.13 -4.54
CA SER A 23 8.56 -5.62 -3.78
C SER A 23 9.00 -4.64 -2.69
N VAL A 24 10.09 -4.96 -1.98
CA VAL A 24 10.67 -4.06 -0.96
C VAL A 24 11.00 -2.71 -1.58
N ALA A 25 11.73 -2.71 -2.70
CA ALA A 25 12.12 -1.47 -3.37
C ALA A 25 10.90 -0.66 -3.81
N PHE A 26 9.88 -1.33 -4.34
CA PHE A 26 8.66 -0.68 -4.78
C PHE A 26 7.96 0.05 -3.62
N TYR A 27 7.66 -0.64 -2.53
CA TYR A 27 6.92 -0.04 -1.42
C TYR A 27 7.74 1.01 -0.66
N ARG A 28 9.05 0.79 -0.55
CA ARG A 28 9.95 1.79 0.05
C ARG A 28 9.99 3.06 -0.79
N ASP A 29 10.19 2.92 -2.11
CA ASP A 29 10.44 4.07 -2.99
C ASP A 29 9.16 4.82 -3.36
N VAL A 30 8.04 4.11 -3.50
CA VAL A 30 6.75 4.74 -3.84
C VAL A 30 6.06 5.30 -2.61
N PHE A 31 6.01 4.54 -1.52
CA PHE A 31 5.19 4.90 -0.36
C PHE A 31 5.99 5.34 0.86
N GLY A 32 7.30 5.17 0.85
CA GLY A 32 8.13 5.57 1.99
C GLY A 32 8.02 4.64 3.20
N TRP A 33 7.64 3.39 2.99
CA TRP A 33 7.56 2.43 4.09
C TRP A 33 8.96 2.13 4.64
N SER A 34 9.06 1.95 5.94
CA SER A 34 10.31 1.59 6.62
C SER A 34 10.54 0.09 6.51
N ILE A 35 11.76 -0.29 6.13
CA ILE A 35 12.10 -1.71 5.94
C ILE A 35 13.01 -2.15 7.06
N ARG A 36 12.74 -3.33 7.62
CA ARG A 36 13.59 -3.89 8.67
C ARG A 36 13.76 -5.38 8.50
N GLN A 37 14.88 -5.89 9.00
CA GLN A 37 15.13 -7.33 9.06
C GLN A 37 14.66 -7.86 10.41
N ARG A 38 13.88 -8.93 10.39
CA ARG A 38 13.44 -9.60 11.60
C ARG A 38 14.55 -10.51 12.12
N SER A 39 14.46 -10.90 13.38
CA SER A 39 15.43 -11.80 14.00
C SER A 39 15.45 -13.18 13.33
N ASP A 40 14.34 -13.57 12.66
CA ASP A 40 14.26 -14.83 11.92
C ASP A 40 14.81 -14.72 10.48
N GLY A 41 15.35 -13.57 10.10
CA GLY A 41 15.92 -13.34 8.77
C GLY A 41 14.91 -12.85 7.74
N HIS A 42 13.64 -12.79 8.06
CA HIS A 42 12.61 -12.29 7.12
C HIS A 42 12.64 -10.78 7.05
N THR A 43 12.30 -10.25 5.87
CA THR A 43 12.20 -8.81 5.65
C THR A 43 10.77 -8.35 5.96
N ALA A 44 10.68 -7.34 6.80
CA ALA A 44 9.40 -6.78 7.24
C ALA A 44 9.35 -5.29 6.93
N PHE A 45 8.15 -4.73 7.04
CA PHE A 45 7.95 -3.30 6.87
C PHE A 45 7.08 -2.74 8.00
N ASP A 46 7.20 -1.44 8.18
CA ASP A 46 6.24 -0.64 8.94
C ASP A 46 5.74 0.44 7.99
N ASP A 47 4.45 0.75 8.02
CA ASP A 47 3.94 1.82 7.19
C ASP A 47 4.50 3.17 7.64
N THR A 48 4.19 4.26 6.93
CA THR A 48 4.79 5.57 7.20
C THR A 48 4.46 6.10 8.60
N THR A 49 3.35 5.69 9.18
CA THR A 49 2.97 6.11 10.54
C THR A 49 3.48 5.15 11.61
N GLY A 50 3.97 3.97 11.22
CA GLY A 50 4.39 2.94 12.15
C GLY A 50 3.22 2.22 12.83
N GLU A 51 2.00 2.37 12.32
CA GLU A 51 0.80 1.77 12.91
C GLU A 51 0.51 0.37 12.39
N VAL A 52 0.87 0.09 11.16
CA VAL A 52 0.66 -1.23 10.54
C VAL A 52 1.99 -1.77 10.06
N SER A 53 2.29 -2.99 10.45
CA SER A 53 3.48 -3.70 10.01
C SER A 53 3.10 -4.81 9.03
N GLY A 54 4.09 -5.47 8.47
CA GLY A 54 3.84 -6.63 7.63
C GLY A 54 5.13 -7.22 7.07
N SER A 55 4.96 -8.15 6.16
CA SER A 55 6.08 -8.78 5.47
C SER A 55 5.66 -9.23 4.08
N TRP A 56 6.65 -9.55 3.26
CA TRP A 56 6.41 -10.13 1.94
C TRP A 56 6.67 -11.62 2.02
N VAL A 57 5.74 -12.41 1.44
CA VAL A 57 5.77 -13.87 1.58
C VAL A 57 5.82 -14.55 0.21
N PRO A 58 6.81 -15.45 -0.01
CA PRO A 58 6.87 -16.21 -1.24
C PRO A 58 5.95 -17.42 -1.20
N GLY A 59 5.65 -17.99 -2.36
CA GLY A 59 4.93 -19.25 -2.46
C GLY A 59 3.43 -19.16 -2.26
N ARG A 60 2.90 -17.95 -2.12
CA ARG A 60 1.45 -17.72 -1.97
C ARG A 60 0.93 -16.99 -3.20
N SER A 61 -0.25 -17.34 -3.67
CA SER A 61 -0.85 -16.68 -4.84
C SER A 61 -1.09 -15.20 -4.57
N PRO A 62 -0.72 -14.31 -5.51
CA PRO A 62 -0.98 -12.88 -5.33
C PRO A 62 -2.47 -12.57 -5.40
N ALA A 63 -2.87 -11.48 -4.75
CA ALA A 63 -4.24 -11.00 -4.73
C ALA A 63 -4.51 -10.21 -6.02
N THR A 64 -4.70 -10.91 -7.14
CA THR A 64 -4.90 -10.28 -8.45
C THR A 64 -6.32 -9.78 -8.66
N ASP A 65 -7.28 -10.43 -7.99
CA ASP A 65 -8.69 -10.03 -8.03
C ASP A 65 -9.20 -10.14 -6.60
N PRO A 66 -8.78 -9.22 -5.70
CA PRO A 66 -9.03 -9.38 -4.28
C PRO A 66 -10.49 -9.16 -3.92
N GLY A 67 -11.03 -10.06 -3.08
CA GLY A 67 -12.30 -9.82 -2.43
C GLY A 67 -12.16 -8.74 -1.37
N LEU A 68 -11.08 -8.80 -0.61
CA LEU A 68 -10.72 -7.77 0.35
C LEU A 68 -9.75 -6.80 -0.32
N LEU A 69 -10.06 -5.51 -0.30
CA LEU A 69 -9.22 -4.48 -0.93
C LEU A 69 -8.65 -3.56 0.14
N ILE A 70 -7.32 -3.42 0.12
CA ILE A 70 -6.60 -2.55 1.05
C ILE A 70 -6.31 -1.22 0.36
N TYR A 71 -6.68 -0.11 1.01
CA TYR A 71 -6.38 1.23 0.50
C TYR A 71 -5.20 1.82 1.25
N ILE A 72 -4.29 2.43 0.50
CA ILE A 72 -3.15 3.19 1.04
C ILE A 72 -3.47 4.66 0.85
N MET A 73 -3.44 5.42 1.95
CA MET A 73 -3.67 6.86 1.89
C MET A 73 -2.45 7.58 1.35
N VAL A 74 -2.67 8.52 0.45
CA VAL A 74 -1.61 9.35 -0.14
C VAL A 74 -2.06 10.80 -0.22
N ASP A 75 -1.11 11.72 -0.30
CA ASP A 75 -1.42 13.15 -0.43
C ASP A 75 -1.95 13.49 -1.83
N SER A 76 -1.47 12.80 -2.85
CA SER A 76 -1.89 13.03 -4.23
C SER A 76 -1.92 11.70 -4.97
N VAL A 77 -3.13 11.24 -5.30
CA VAL A 77 -3.29 10.02 -6.09
C VAL A 77 -2.66 10.19 -7.47
N GLU A 78 -2.81 11.38 -8.08
CA GLU A 78 -2.21 11.65 -9.39
C GLU A 78 -0.68 11.49 -9.37
N ALA A 79 -0.02 12.06 -8.36
CA ALA A 79 1.43 11.97 -8.24
C ALA A 79 1.89 10.52 -7.98
N ILE A 80 1.15 9.81 -7.14
CA ILE A 80 1.51 8.41 -6.80
C ILE A 80 1.28 7.47 -7.98
N VAL A 81 0.23 7.69 -8.77
CA VAL A 81 0.00 6.92 -9.99
C VAL A 81 1.23 7.00 -10.91
N ALA A 82 1.77 8.21 -11.12
CA ALA A 82 2.98 8.38 -11.93
C ALA A 82 4.16 7.64 -11.33
N SER A 83 4.33 7.71 -10.02
CA SER A 83 5.42 7.04 -9.31
C SER A 83 5.29 5.51 -9.40
N ILE A 84 4.09 4.99 -9.26
CA ILE A 84 3.82 3.54 -9.37
C ILE A 84 4.27 3.02 -10.73
N VAL A 85 3.88 3.70 -11.80
CA VAL A 85 4.26 3.31 -13.16
C VAL A 85 5.77 3.37 -13.33
N ALA A 86 6.40 4.42 -12.82
CA ALA A 86 7.85 4.59 -12.91
C ALA A 86 8.62 3.50 -12.15
N HIS A 87 8.01 2.89 -11.15
CA HIS A 87 8.65 1.87 -10.30
C HIS A 87 8.15 0.45 -10.58
N GLY A 88 7.52 0.23 -11.72
CA GLY A 88 7.19 -1.11 -12.18
C GLY A 88 5.82 -1.63 -11.81
N GLY A 89 4.96 -0.79 -11.26
CA GLY A 89 3.56 -1.14 -11.02
C GLY A 89 2.68 -0.81 -12.22
N GLU A 90 1.43 -1.21 -12.13
CA GLU A 90 0.46 -1.01 -13.21
C GLU A 90 -0.83 -0.43 -12.64
N ILE A 91 -1.44 0.52 -13.33
CA ILE A 91 -2.72 1.09 -12.90
C ILE A 91 -3.84 0.25 -13.51
N VAL A 92 -4.67 -0.34 -12.64
CA VAL A 92 -5.77 -1.21 -13.08
C VAL A 92 -7.14 -0.53 -12.99
N GLN A 93 -7.26 0.54 -12.19
CA GLN A 93 -8.44 1.39 -12.18
C GLN A 93 -7.99 2.85 -12.07
N PRO A 94 -8.29 3.71 -13.08
CA PRO A 94 -7.79 5.08 -13.07
C PRO A 94 -8.56 5.96 -12.09
N ILE A 95 -7.99 7.14 -11.82
CA ILE A 95 -8.64 8.18 -11.03
C ILE A 95 -9.96 8.56 -11.69
N GLY A 96 -10.98 8.78 -10.87
CA GLY A 96 -12.29 9.24 -11.34
C GLY A 96 -13.37 8.16 -11.37
N ALA A 97 -12.98 6.89 -11.28
CA ALA A 97 -13.95 5.80 -11.31
C ALA A 97 -14.89 5.83 -10.12
N ASP A 98 -14.42 6.32 -8.96
CA ASP A 98 -15.20 6.37 -7.73
C ASP A 98 -15.62 7.80 -7.35
N ALA A 99 -15.61 8.73 -8.30
CA ALA A 99 -15.95 10.12 -7.99
C ALA A 99 -17.27 10.20 -7.24
N PRO A 100 -17.39 11.07 -6.21
CA PRO A 100 -16.45 12.14 -5.85
C PRO A 100 -15.23 11.70 -5.03
N GLU A 101 -15.15 10.45 -4.63
CA GLU A 101 -13.98 9.96 -3.92
C GLU A 101 -12.75 9.94 -4.83
N ILE A 102 -11.59 10.31 -4.30
CA ILE A 102 -10.34 10.35 -5.09
C ILE A 102 -9.58 9.06 -4.82
N THR A 103 -9.74 8.10 -5.72
CA THR A 103 -9.16 6.78 -5.60
C THR A 103 -8.57 6.31 -6.92
N ALA A 104 -7.73 5.29 -6.84
CA ALA A 104 -7.28 4.50 -7.99
C ALA A 104 -6.91 3.11 -7.49
N ARG A 105 -6.70 2.18 -8.39
CA ARG A 105 -6.19 0.85 -8.01
C ARG A 105 -4.98 0.53 -8.85
N PHE A 106 -4.02 -0.15 -8.24
CA PHE A 106 -2.78 -0.53 -8.91
C PHE A 106 -2.45 -1.98 -8.65
N ARG A 107 -1.66 -2.55 -9.57
CA ARG A 107 -1.05 -3.86 -9.38
C ARG A 107 0.40 -3.65 -9.02
N ASP A 108 0.84 -4.21 -7.89
CA ASP A 108 2.24 -4.10 -7.48
C ASP A 108 3.12 -5.09 -8.26
N PRO A 109 4.46 -5.03 -8.12
CA PRO A 109 5.34 -5.94 -8.85
C PRO A 109 5.13 -7.42 -8.55
N GLY A 110 4.57 -7.76 -7.41
CA GLY A 110 4.24 -9.14 -7.05
C GLY A 110 2.93 -9.63 -7.63
N GLY A 111 2.14 -8.74 -8.24
CA GLY A 111 0.86 -9.09 -8.85
C GLY A 111 -0.36 -8.78 -7.98
N ASN A 112 -0.17 -8.16 -6.83
CA ASN A 112 -1.28 -7.83 -5.92
C ASN A 112 -1.93 -6.52 -6.29
N VAL A 113 -3.27 -6.46 -6.20
CA VAL A 113 -4.04 -5.25 -6.46
C VAL A 113 -4.40 -4.59 -5.12
N LEU A 114 -4.04 -3.32 -4.99
CA LEU A 114 -4.37 -2.48 -3.84
C LEU A 114 -5.00 -1.18 -4.33
N GLY A 115 -5.63 -0.46 -3.42
CA GLY A 115 -6.25 0.82 -3.72
C GLY A 115 -5.44 1.98 -3.17
N LEU A 116 -5.65 3.15 -3.76
CA LEU A 116 -5.11 4.43 -3.31
C LEU A 116 -6.26 5.32 -2.90
N TYR A 117 -6.06 6.12 -1.87
CA TYR A 117 -7.07 7.05 -1.39
C TYR A 117 -6.44 8.39 -1.02
N GLN A 118 -7.09 9.47 -1.44
CA GLN A 118 -6.66 10.84 -1.12
C GLN A 118 -7.82 11.55 -0.43
N GLU A 119 -7.53 12.18 0.72
CA GLU A 119 -8.51 13.05 1.38
C GLU A 119 -8.73 14.29 0.53
N PRO A 120 -9.99 14.73 0.35
CA PRO A 120 -10.24 15.99 -0.35
C PRO A 120 -9.59 17.16 0.38
N ASN A 121 -8.99 18.08 -0.38
CA ASN A 121 -8.34 19.26 0.17
C ASN A 121 -9.30 20.44 0.38
N ASP A 122 -10.57 20.29 0.09
CA ASP A 122 -11.58 21.32 0.33
C ASP A 122 -11.90 21.31 1.82
N PRO A 123 -11.63 22.43 2.54
CA PRO A 123 -11.91 22.49 3.98
C PRO A 123 -13.36 22.20 4.33
N ALA A 124 -14.32 22.58 3.48
CA ALA A 124 -15.73 22.32 3.73
C ALA A 124 -16.05 20.83 3.65
N ILE A 125 -15.35 20.09 2.81
CA ILE A 125 -15.53 18.64 2.69
C ILE A 125 -14.75 17.92 3.79
N ALA A 126 -13.52 18.36 4.08
CA ALA A 126 -12.67 17.74 5.08
C ALA A 126 -13.27 17.83 6.48
N GLU A 127 -14.05 18.86 6.78
CA GLU A 127 -14.71 19.06 8.07
C GLU A 127 -16.07 18.35 8.16
N GLY A 128 -16.57 17.92 7.05
CA GLY A 128 -17.87 17.23 6.97
C GLY A 128 -17.75 15.72 7.21
#